data_fec83f933736e557e662d22b31c6d848
#
_entry.id   fec83f933736e557e662d22b31c6d848
#
_cell.length_a   1.000
_cell.length_b   1.000
_cell.length_c   1.000
_cell.angle_alpha   90.00
_cell.angle_beta   90.00
_cell.angle_gamma   90.00
#
_symmetry.space_group_name_H-M   'P 1'
#
loop_
_entity.id
_entity.type
_entity.pdbx_description
1 polymer ?
#
loop_
_entity_poly.entity_id
_entity_poly.type
_entity_poly.pdbx_seq_one_letter_code
_entity_poly.pdbx_strand_id
1 'polypeptide(L)'
;MTEFGFIEHIRTSFATLPDNGFEGIGDDCAVLPVGTDAEGREEVLLFTADLLTEGVHFLRRATPARELGRKALAVNLSDIAAMGGRPVATLLSIALPRDAAGTWAEEFMAGYRELSERYATALVGGDTTRSESGITINVTAIGRAPAAHVKRRSAARPKSDRSHVVL
;
A
#
# COMPACT_ATOMS: atom_id res chain seq x y z
N MET A 1 -4.85 24.24 -1.20
CA MET A 1 -5.75 23.07 -1.08
C MET A 1 -5.10 22.12 -0.09
N THR A 2 -5.82 21.56 0.86
CA THR A 2 -5.30 20.52 1.78
C THR A 2 -5.28 19.17 1.05
N GLU A 3 -4.51 18.21 1.56
CA GLU A 3 -4.46 16.85 1.01
C GLU A 3 -5.86 16.22 0.94
N PHE A 4 -6.59 16.22 2.06
CA PHE A 4 -7.97 15.70 2.08
C PHE A 4 -8.93 16.44 1.13
N GLY A 5 -8.76 17.76 0.99
CA GLY A 5 -9.54 18.53 0.01
C GLY A 5 -9.24 18.14 -1.43
N PHE A 6 -8.00 17.75 -1.73
CA PHE A 6 -7.62 17.26 -3.05
C PHE A 6 -8.17 15.84 -3.32
N ILE A 7 -8.07 14.95 -2.33
CA ILE A 7 -8.65 13.59 -2.42
C ILE A 7 -10.17 13.66 -2.66
N GLU A 8 -10.87 14.52 -1.92
CA GLU A 8 -12.32 14.70 -2.11
C GLU A 8 -12.66 15.29 -3.49
N HIS A 9 -11.84 16.20 -3.99
CA HIS A 9 -11.99 16.72 -5.35
C HIS A 9 -11.83 15.61 -6.40
N ILE A 10 -10.82 14.75 -6.26
CA ILE A 10 -10.65 13.59 -7.15
C ILE A 10 -11.87 12.69 -7.07
N ARG A 11 -12.28 12.28 -5.87
CA ARG A 11 -13.43 11.40 -5.66
C ARG A 11 -14.69 11.93 -6.34
N THR A 12 -14.96 13.21 -6.18
CA THR A 12 -16.13 13.87 -6.77
C THR A 12 -16.03 13.96 -8.30
N SER A 13 -14.85 14.28 -8.83
CA SER A 13 -14.63 14.42 -10.27
C SER A 13 -14.80 13.10 -11.02
N PHE A 14 -14.57 11.98 -10.36
CA PHE A 14 -14.70 10.64 -10.96
C PHE A 14 -16.00 9.92 -10.59
N ALA A 15 -16.86 10.51 -9.77
CA ALA A 15 -18.09 9.89 -9.28
C ALA A 15 -19.11 9.50 -10.39
N THR A 16 -18.99 10.08 -11.58
CA THR A 16 -19.85 9.76 -12.73
C THR A 16 -19.33 8.65 -13.63
N LEU A 17 -18.10 8.19 -13.40
CA LEU A 17 -17.50 7.09 -14.14
C LEU A 17 -17.92 5.74 -13.54
N PRO A 18 -17.96 4.67 -14.36
CA PRO A 18 -18.24 3.33 -13.85
C PRO A 18 -17.23 2.91 -12.79
N ASP A 19 -17.71 2.40 -11.67
CA ASP A 19 -16.87 1.84 -10.60
C ASP A 19 -16.36 0.42 -10.91
N ASN A 20 -16.96 -0.24 -11.91
CA ASN A 20 -16.63 -1.61 -12.34
C ASN A 20 -16.64 -2.63 -11.18
N GLY A 21 -17.46 -2.39 -10.16
CA GLY A 21 -17.60 -3.23 -8.98
C GLY A 21 -16.59 -2.93 -7.88
N PHE A 22 -15.75 -1.90 -8.02
CA PHE A 22 -14.85 -1.47 -6.95
C PHE A 22 -15.57 -0.57 -5.94
N GLU A 23 -15.35 -0.84 -4.65
CA GLU A 23 -15.48 0.18 -3.63
C GLU A 23 -14.16 0.98 -3.63
N GLY A 24 -14.19 2.22 -4.11
CA GLY A 24 -13.01 3.03 -4.37
C GLY A 24 -12.67 4.00 -3.25
N ILE A 25 -12.24 5.19 -3.63
CA ILE A 25 -11.63 6.23 -2.77
C ILE A 25 -12.44 6.51 -1.49
N GLY A 26 -11.79 6.36 -0.33
CA GLY A 26 -12.40 6.70 0.97
C GLY A 26 -11.94 5.84 2.14
N ASP A 27 -11.21 4.77 1.88
CA ASP A 27 -10.66 3.86 2.89
C ASP A 27 -9.17 3.56 2.62
N ASP A 28 -8.53 2.73 3.43
CA ASP A 28 -7.10 2.39 3.29
C ASP A 28 -6.83 1.56 2.02
N CYS A 29 -7.81 0.80 1.56
CA CYS A 29 -7.74 0.06 0.29
C CYS A 29 -8.99 0.26 -0.55
N ALA A 30 -8.85 0.17 -1.87
CA ALA A 30 -9.97 -0.13 -2.75
C ALA A 30 -10.32 -1.62 -2.63
N VAL A 31 -11.62 -1.95 -2.69
CA VAL A 31 -12.14 -3.31 -2.49
C VAL A 31 -12.82 -3.79 -3.76
N LEU A 32 -12.46 -4.99 -4.23
CA LEU A 32 -13.08 -5.64 -5.38
C LEU A 32 -13.63 -7.02 -4.99
N PRO A 33 -14.95 -7.27 -5.05
CA PRO A 33 -15.52 -8.59 -4.94
C PRO A 33 -15.03 -9.53 -6.07
N VAL A 34 -14.59 -10.75 -5.71
CA VAL A 34 -14.02 -11.69 -6.69
C VAL A 34 -14.69 -13.06 -6.69
N GLY A 35 -15.85 -13.18 -6.08
CA GLY A 35 -16.60 -14.43 -6.00
C GLY A 35 -16.46 -15.11 -4.65
N THR A 36 -16.49 -16.45 -4.63
CA THR A 36 -16.44 -17.24 -3.41
C THR A 36 -15.21 -18.14 -3.36
N ASP A 37 -14.73 -18.41 -2.15
CA ASP A 37 -13.66 -19.38 -1.91
C ASP A 37 -14.20 -20.84 -2.02
N ALA A 38 -13.32 -21.81 -1.76
CA ALA A 38 -13.66 -23.23 -1.82
C ALA A 38 -14.73 -23.65 -0.79
N GLU A 39 -14.89 -22.88 0.29
CA GLU A 39 -15.87 -23.07 1.34
C GLU A 39 -17.18 -22.29 1.10
N GLY A 40 -17.31 -21.61 -0.06
CA GLY A 40 -18.49 -20.83 -0.43
C GLY A 40 -18.59 -19.46 0.26
N ARG A 41 -17.52 -18.97 0.89
CA ARG A 41 -17.49 -17.63 1.52
C ARG A 41 -17.12 -16.58 0.49
N GLU A 42 -17.85 -15.47 0.46
CA GLU A 42 -17.54 -14.34 -0.40
C GLU A 42 -16.14 -13.78 -0.09
N GLU A 43 -15.33 -13.60 -1.14
CA GLU A 43 -13.98 -13.06 -1.08
C GLU A 43 -13.88 -11.74 -1.81
N VAL A 44 -12.95 -10.91 -1.33
CA VAL A 44 -12.57 -9.65 -1.95
C VAL A 44 -11.07 -9.56 -2.13
N LEU A 45 -10.65 -8.82 -3.16
CA LEU A 45 -9.29 -8.28 -3.26
C LEU A 45 -9.27 -6.87 -2.69
N LEU A 46 -8.15 -6.56 -2.05
CA LEU A 46 -7.80 -5.26 -1.48
C LEU A 46 -6.64 -4.70 -2.27
N PHE A 47 -6.73 -3.43 -2.67
CA PHE A 47 -5.69 -2.73 -3.42
C PHE A 47 -5.30 -1.45 -2.70
N THR A 48 -4.03 -1.29 -2.42
CA THR A 48 -3.46 -0.04 -1.88
C THR A 48 -2.19 0.33 -2.62
N ALA A 49 -1.82 1.60 -2.57
CA ALA A 49 -0.58 2.09 -3.15
C ALA A 49 -0.03 3.26 -2.35
N ASP A 50 1.20 3.11 -1.86
CA ASP A 50 1.95 4.15 -1.16
C ASP A 50 3.13 4.65 -1.98
N LEU A 51 3.35 5.95 -1.91
CA LEU A 51 4.47 6.65 -2.53
C LEU A 51 5.43 7.19 -1.47
N LEU A 52 6.69 6.77 -1.53
CA LEU A 52 7.77 7.30 -0.69
C LEU A 52 8.72 8.14 -1.53
N THR A 53 8.95 9.38 -1.10
CA THR A 53 9.83 10.34 -1.79
C THR A 53 10.96 10.77 -0.87
N GLU A 54 12.19 10.74 -1.38
CA GLU A 54 13.37 11.26 -0.67
C GLU A 54 13.19 12.75 -0.32
N GLY A 55 13.59 13.12 0.89
CA GLY A 55 13.41 14.47 1.42
C GLY A 55 12.05 14.72 2.07
N VAL A 56 11.06 13.86 1.84
CA VAL A 56 9.72 13.94 2.45
C VAL A 56 9.51 12.79 3.42
N HIS A 57 9.59 11.55 2.95
CA HIS A 57 9.27 10.35 3.73
C HIS A 57 10.50 9.68 4.34
N PHE A 58 11.68 10.00 3.81
CA PHE A 58 12.97 9.51 4.29
C PHE A 58 14.12 10.43 3.83
N LEU A 59 15.25 10.31 4.52
CA LEU A 59 16.51 10.94 4.12
C LEU A 59 17.51 9.84 3.79
N ARG A 60 17.96 9.70 2.55
CA ARG A 60 18.90 8.65 2.10
C ARG A 60 20.18 8.58 2.97
N ARG A 61 20.69 9.73 3.40
CA ARG A 61 21.88 9.82 4.27
C ARG A 61 21.67 9.29 5.69
N ALA A 62 20.42 9.18 6.15
CA ALA A 62 20.08 8.79 7.51
C ALA A 62 19.32 7.45 7.59
N THR A 63 18.81 6.97 6.45
CA THR A 63 18.02 5.75 6.39
C THR A 63 18.82 4.70 5.60
N PRO A 64 19.29 3.61 6.24
CA PRO A 64 19.92 2.51 5.52
C PRO A 64 19.00 1.96 4.42
N ALA A 65 19.56 1.65 3.26
CA ALA A 65 18.78 1.17 2.11
C ALA A 65 17.95 -0.07 2.46
N ARG A 66 18.51 -1.00 3.19
CA ARG A 66 17.83 -2.22 3.64
C ARG A 66 16.60 -1.94 4.50
N GLU A 67 16.71 -0.99 5.44
CA GLU A 67 15.57 -0.59 6.28
C GLU A 67 14.51 0.15 5.46
N LEU A 68 14.92 0.93 4.47
CA LEU A 68 13.99 1.58 3.56
C LEU A 68 13.24 0.57 2.69
N GLY A 69 13.92 -0.50 2.25
CA GLY A 69 13.27 -1.61 1.53
C GLY A 69 12.17 -2.27 2.37
N ARG A 70 12.45 -2.55 3.64
CA ARG A 70 11.45 -3.05 4.58
C ARG A 70 10.30 -2.05 4.78
N LYS A 71 10.61 -0.76 5.00
CA LYS A 71 9.61 0.29 5.17
C LYS A 71 8.69 0.41 3.96
N ALA A 72 9.24 0.42 2.75
CA ALA A 72 8.48 0.58 1.52
C ALA A 72 7.40 -0.50 1.36
N LEU A 73 7.69 -1.73 1.75
CA LEU A 73 6.69 -2.80 1.77
C LEU A 73 5.76 -2.68 2.99
N ALA A 74 6.31 -2.41 4.18
CA ALA A 74 5.57 -2.44 5.45
C ALA A 74 4.39 -1.46 5.48
N VAL A 75 4.52 -0.25 4.93
CA VAL A 75 3.44 0.74 4.90
C VAL A 75 2.22 0.19 4.16
N ASN A 76 2.43 -0.42 3.01
CA ASN A 76 1.35 -1.04 2.23
C ASN A 76 0.76 -2.29 2.92
N LEU A 77 1.60 -3.10 3.58
CA LEU A 77 1.09 -4.25 4.36
C LEU A 77 0.24 -3.78 5.54
N SER A 78 0.54 -2.60 6.09
CA SER A 78 -0.25 -1.98 7.16
C SER A 78 -1.68 -1.67 6.70
N ASP A 79 -1.85 -1.13 5.50
CA ASP A 79 -3.17 -0.84 4.93
C ASP A 79 -4.00 -2.11 4.70
N ILE A 80 -3.37 -3.14 4.12
CA ILE A 80 -4.02 -4.45 3.95
C ILE A 80 -4.45 -5.01 5.31
N ALA A 81 -3.59 -4.89 6.34
CA ALA A 81 -3.91 -5.36 7.68
C ALA A 81 -5.01 -4.53 8.34
N ALA A 82 -5.00 -3.19 8.17
CA ALA A 82 -6.05 -2.30 8.68
C ALA A 82 -7.43 -2.68 8.13
N MET A 83 -7.50 -3.09 6.87
CA MET A 83 -8.72 -3.58 6.22
C MET A 83 -9.07 -5.02 6.59
N GLY A 84 -8.32 -5.69 7.46
CA GLY A 84 -8.57 -7.07 7.90
C GLY A 84 -8.14 -8.14 6.88
N GLY A 85 -7.31 -7.78 5.91
CA GLY A 85 -6.81 -8.66 4.86
C GLY A 85 -5.46 -9.28 5.17
N ARG A 86 -5.05 -10.19 4.29
CA ARG A 86 -3.70 -10.74 4.20
C ARG A 86 -3.07 -10.34 2.87
N PRO A 87 -1.80 -9.98 2.84
CA PRO A 87 -1.13 -9.64 1.58
C PRO A 87 -0.98 -10.88 0.69
N VAL A 88 -0.96 -10.66 -0.62
CA VAL A 88 -0.81 -11.71 -1.64
C VAL A 88 0.34 -11.38 -2.58
N ALA A 89 0.33 -10.16 -3.13
CA ALA A 89 1.30 -9.75 -4.13
C ALA A 89 1.56 -8.24 -4.06
N THR A 90 2.69 -7.83 -4.65
CA THR A 90 3.05 -6.42 -4.82
C THR A 90 3.63 -6.15 -6.20
N LEU A 91 3.50 -4.88 -6.61
CA LEU A 91 4.25 -4.29 -7.72
C LEU A 91 5.11 -3.17 -7.14
N LEU A 92 6.37 -3.10 -7.58
CA LEU A 92 7.33 -2.08 -7.13
C LEU A 92 7.71 -1.20 -8.31
N SER A 93 7.38 0.08 -8.25
CA SER A 93 7.88 1.08 -9.19
C SER A 93 8.89 2.00 -8.50
N ILE A 94 10.11 2.10 -9.06
CA ILE A 94 11.19 2.83 -8.41
C ILE A 94 11.95 3.71 -9.40
N ALA A 95 12.14 4.98 -9.03
CA ALA A 95 13.00 5.92 -9.75
C ALA A 95 14.27 6.18 -8.94
N LEU A 96 15.43 5.88 -9.54
CA LEU A 96 16.73 5.94 -8.88
C LEU A 96 17.68 6.93 -9.57
N PRO A 97 18.38 7.80 -8.82
CA PRO A 97 19.52 8.52 -9.36
C PRO A 97 20.69 7.55 -9.61
N ARG A 98 21.62 7.93 -10.50
CA ARG A 98 22.73 7.05 -10.92
C ARG A 98 23.56 6.48 -9.78
N ASP A 99 23.80 7.30 -8.75
CA ASP A 99 24.60 6.94 -7.59
C ASP A 99 23.89 5.99 -6.60
N ALA A 100 22.61 5.74 -6.80
CA ALA A 100 21.83 4.74 -6.05
C ALA A 100 21.58 3.44 -6.84
N ALA A 101 21.92 3.38 -8.13
CA ALA A 101 21.65 2.24 -9.02
C ALA A 101 22.67 1.08 -8.91
N GLY A 102 23.27 0.87 -7.74
CA GLY A 102 24.24 -0.20 -7.47
C GLY A 102 23.95 -0.83 -6.12
N THR A 103 24.99 -0.87 -5.28
CA THR A 103 24.93 -1.48 -3.93
C THR A 103 23.75 -0.97 -3.10
N TRP A 104 23.39 0.32 -3.22
CA TRP A 104 22.24 0.85 -2.53
C TRP A 104 20.94 0.15 -2.97
N ALA A 105 20.75 -0.05 -4.28
CA ALA A 105 19.57 -0.73 -4.80
C ALA A 105 19.53 -2.23 -4.39
N GLU A 106 20.69 -2.89 -4.37
CA GLU A 106 20.82 -4.28 -3.91
C GLU A 106 20.43 -4.42 -2.44
N GLU A 107 20.93 -3.54 -1.57
CA GLU A 107 20.58 -3.53 -0.15
C GLU A 107 19.09 -3.19 0.08
N PHE A 108 18.53 -2.25 -0.69
CA PHE A 108 17.10 -1.96 -0.66
C PHE A 108 16.28 -3.21 -1.00
N MET A 109 16.62 -3.89 -2.10
CA MET A 109 15.93 -5.12 -2.50
C MET A 109 16.12 -6.26 -1.50
N ALA A 110 17.27 -6.34 -0.82
CA ALA A 110 17.47 -7.32 0.24
C ALA A 110 16.48 -7.11 1.39
N GLY A 111 16.31 -5.86 1.86
CA GLY A 111 15.34 -5.54 2.91
C GLY A 111 13.88 -5.75 2.47
N TYR A 112 13.55 -5.38 1.25
CA TYR A 112 12.23 -5.63 0.67
C TYR A 112 11.92 -7.13 0.63
N ARG A 113 12.88 -7.94 0.14
CA ARG A 113 12.77 -9.39 0.04
C ARG A 113 12.57 -10.06 1.41
N GLU A 114 13.33 -9.68 2.43
CA GLU A 114 13.18 -10.22 3.79
C GLU A 114 11.76 -10.08 4.31
N LEU A 115 11.15 -8.91 4.08
CA LEU A 115 9.77 -8.68 4.52
C LEU A 115 8.76 -9.44 3.64
N SER A 116 9.01 -9.53 2.33
CA SER A 116 8.20 -10.33 1.40
C SER A 116 8.17 -11.79 1.80
N GLU A 117 9.33 -12.37 2.14
CA GLU A 117 9.44 -13.76 2.60
C GLU A 117 8.68 -13.95 3.93
N ARG A 118 8.85 -13.02 4.88
CA ARG A 118 8.18 -13.09 6.18
C ARG A 118 6.65 -13.12 6.08
N TYR A 119 6.08 -12.37 5.15
CA TYR A 119 4.62 -12.25 4.96
C TYR A 119 4.10 -13.05 3.76
N ALA A 120 4.94 -13.89 3.15
CA ALA A 120 4.61 -14.70 1.98
C ALA A 120 3.96 -13.86 0.86
N THR A 121 4.51 -12.66 0.61
CA THR A 121 3.98 -11.69 -0.35
C THR A 121 4.84 -11.70 -1.60
N ALA A 122 4.28 -12.08 -2.74
CA ALA A 122 5.03 -12.17 -3.99
C ALA A 122 5.27 -10.76 -4.60
N LEU A 123 6.52 -10.47 -5.00
CA LEU A 123 6.78 -9.37 -5.92
C LEU A 123 6.54 -9.86 -7.35
N VAL A 124 5.49 -9.38 -8.01
CA VAL A 124 5.02 -9.91 -9.29
C VAL A 124 5.30 -8.99 -10.48
N GLY A 125 5.82 -7.79 -10.24
CA GLY A 125 6.14 -6.85 -11.30
C GLY A 125 6.45 -5.46 -10.78
N GLY A 126 6.42 -4.48 -11.67
CA GLY A 126 6.66 -3.07 -11.37
C GLY A 126 7.37 -2.37 -12.50
N ASP A 127 8.02 -1.26 -12.19
CA ASP A 127 8.78 -0.47 -13.16
C ASP A 127 10.05 0.09 -12.52
N THR A 128 11.09 0.29 -13.32
CA THR A 128 12.34 0.90 -12.87
C THR A 128 12.77 1.96 -13.86
N THR A 129 12.94 3.18 -13.37
CA THR A 129 13.37 4.29 -14.20
C THR A 129 14.48 5.11 -13.54
N ARG A 130 15.10 5.97 -14.32
CA ARG A 130 16.08 6.93 -13.79
C ARG A 130 15.39 8.15 -13.20
N SER A 131 15.91 8.61 -12.06
CA SER A 131 15.59 9.93 -11.49
C SER A 131 16.72 10.92 -11.73
N GLU A 132 16.40 12.17 -12.01
CA GLU A 132 17.36 13.27 -12.05
C GLU A 132 17.66 13.84 -10.66
N SER A 133 16.73 13.64 -9.69
CA SER A 133 16.87 14.17 -8.33
C SER A 133 16.17 13.31 -7.31
N GLY A 134 16.94 12.65 -6.46
CA GLY A 134 16.39 11.85 -5.35
C GLY A 134 15.70 10.55 -5.77
N ILE A 135 15.29 9.81 -4.79
CA ILE A 135 14.66 8.50 -4.94
C ILE A 135 13.15 8.64 -4.76
N THR A 136 12.40 7.99 -5.64
CA THR A 136 10.95 7.83 -5.51
C THR A 136 10.61 6.35 -5.59
N ILE A 137 9.80 5.89 -4.66
CA ILE A 137 9.40 4.48 -4.53
C ILE A 137 7.88 4.44 -4.44
N ASN A 138 7.24 3.71 -5.33
CA ASN A 138 5.82 3.38 -5.23
C ASN A 138 5.68 1.87 -5.10
N VAL A 139 4.92 1.43 -4.11
CA VAL A 139 4.52 0.04 -3.98
C VAL A 139 3.00 -0.02 -4.09
N THR A 140 2.52 -0.85 -4.99
CA THR A 140 1.11 -1.25 -5.02
C THR A 140 1.01 -2.63 -4.39
N ALA A 141 0.18 -2.77 -3.36
CA ALA A 141 -0.05 -4.06 -2.71
C ALA A 141 -1.45 -4.58 -3.01
N ILE A 142 -1.52 -5.89 -3.19
CA ILE A 142 -2.75 -6.64 -3.39
C ILE A 142 -2.91 -7.57 -2.18
N GLY A 143 -4.04 -7.44 -1.51
CA GLY A 143 -4.45 -8.31 -0.40
C GLY A 143 -5.70 -9.08 -0.73
N ARG A 144 -6.06 -10.02 0.14
CA ARG A 144 -7.27 -10.83 0.07
C ARG A 144 -7.92 -10.90 1.44
N ALA A 145 -9.25 -10.84 1.49
CA ALA A 145 -10.02 -10.99 2.72
C ALA A 145 -11.36 -11.65 2.44
N PRO A 146 -11.94 -12.40 3.41
CA PRO A 146 -13.37 -12.68 3.38
C PRO A 146 -14.16 -11.36 3.43
N ALA A 147 -15.18 -11.20 2.59
CA ALA A 147 -15.95 -9.95 2.51
C ALA A 147 -16.51 -9.51 3.87
N ALA A 148 -16.97 -10.47 4.68
CA ALA A 148 -17.50 -10.23 6.03
C ALA A 148 -16.44 -9.73 7.04
N HIS A 149 -15.14 -9.87 6.75
CA HIS A 149 -14.05 -9.47 7.64
C HIS A 149 -13.44 -8.10 7.29
N VAL A 150 -13.85 -7.51 6.16
CA VAL A 150 -13.33 -6.19 5.75
C VAL A 150 -13.68 -5.13 6.79
N LYS A 151 -12.66 -4.42 7.27
CA LYS A 151 -12.79 -3.31 8.21
C LYS A 151 -12.83 -2.00 7.42
N ARG A 152 -13.83 -1.18 7.70
CA ARG A 152 -13.99 0.15 7.06
C ARG A 152 -13.95 1.24 8.12
N ARG A 153 -13.36 2.38 7.79
CA ARG A 153 -13.35 3.56 8.66
C ARG A 153 -14.77 3.96 9.09
N SER A 154 -15.74 3.86 8.19
CA SER A 154 -17.15 4.17 8.46
C SER A 154 -17.79 3.24 9.49
N ALA A 155 -17.23 2.04 9.72
CA ALA A 155 -17.71 1.09 10.72
C ALA A 155 -17.10 1.31 12.11
N ALA A 156 -16.10 2.19 12.23
CA ALA A 156 -15.50 2.55 13.51
C ALA A 156 -16.55 3.23 14.40
N ARG A 157 -16.93 2.57 15.49
CA ARG A 157 -17.84 3.13 16.51
C ARG A 157 -17.00 3.64 17.65
N PRO A 158 -17.18 4.89 18.12
CA PRO A 158 -16.62 5.31 19.39
C PRO A 158 -17.22 4.41 20.47
N LYS A 159 -16.39 3.59 21.11
CA LYS A 159 -16.82 2.91 22.33
C LYS A 159 -16.98 3.98 23.40
N SER A 160 -18.18 4.05 23.98
CA SER A 160 -18.38 4.85 25.17
C SER A 160 -17.31 4.47 26.19
N ASP A 161 -16.59 5.46 26.64
CA ASP A 161 -15.81 5.58 27.87
C ASP A 161 -14.41 5.00 28.02
N ARG A 162 -13.85 4.09 27.24
CA ARG A 162 -12.49 3.56 27.54
C ARG A 162 -11.70 2.96 26.37
N SER A 163 -11.96 3.30 25.14
CA SER A 163 -11.11 2.83 24.03
C SER A 163 -10.23 3.96 23.50
N HIS A 164 -8.93 3.82 23.70
CA HIS A 164 -7.96 4.63 22.95
C HIS A 164 -7.95 4.12 21.52
N VAL A 165 -8.33 4.96 20.56
CA VAL A 165 -8.01 4.74 19.17
C VAL A 165 -6.55 5.15 19.01
N VAL A 166 -5.68 4.19 18.78
CA VAL A 166 -4.30 4.45 18.33
C VAL A 166 -4.38 4.59 16.82
N LEU A 167 -4.14 5.81 16.35
CA LEU A 167 -3.93 6.10 14.93
C LEU A 167 -2.49 5.80 14.55
#